data_44a15e1b434b4d04a2c0242c0eeb2e65
#
_entry.id   44a15e1b434b4d04a2c0242c0eeb2e65
#
_cell.length_a   1.000
_cell.length_b   1.000
_cell.length_c   1.000
_cell.angle_alpha   90.00
_cell.angle_beta   90.00
_cell.angle_gamma   90.00
#
_symmetry.space_group_name_H-M   'P 1'
#
loop_
_entity.id
_entity.type
_entity.pdbx_description
1 polymer ?
#
loop_
_entity_poly.entity_id
_entity_poly.type
_entity_poly.pdbx_seq_one_letter_code
_entity_poly.pdbx_strand_id
1 'polypeptide(L)'
;SGEPEAETVATALSNKAPAGYGLGAAAAPVTDLNQAVLSGWYSCAGSSNGPSSNFYGWLLVSSRTGAGGMIRQDAWNALGQPDHFVRYAVDGVWTPWEYVNPPMQLGVEYRTVEQYNSKPVYAKAISFGQAPNATYKDVSHGIENFSQLVSYTGMMGGANLIEASGVDNIQINASNIRITTNTDVSANYVYLVLRYTKTTD
;
A
#
# COMPACT_ATOMS: atom_id res chain seq x y z
N SER A 1 20.73 -46.99 -35.38
CA SER A 1 20.73 -46.25 -34.12
C SER A 1 21.01 -44.79 -34.43
N GLY A 2 19.96 -43.98 -34.54
CA GLY A 2 20.07 -42.54 -34.72
C GLY A 2 20.52 -41.92 -33.40
N GLU A 3 21.62 -41.19 -33.41
CA GLU A 3 21.93 -40.27 -32.33
C GLU A 3 20.81 -39.24 -32.19
N PRO A 4 20.40 -38.85 -30.95
CA PRO A 4 19.44 -37.80 -30.81
C PRO A 4 19.99 -36.50 -31.42
N GLU A 5 19.24 -35.83 -32.29
CA GLU A 5 19.64 -34.54 -32.83
C GLU A 5 19.99 -33.60 -31.68
N ALA A 6 21.15 -32.97 -31.78
CA ALA A 6 21.56 -31.98 -30.77
C ALA A 6 20.56 -30.85 -30.76
N GLU A 7 19.84 -30.70 -29.68
CA GLU A 7 18.91 -29.56 -29.46
C GLU A 7 19.71 -28.25 -29.59
N THR A 8 19.26 -27.34 -30.42
CA THR A 8 19.93 -26.04 -30.54
C THR A 8 19.84 -25.28 -29.23
N VAL A 9 20.83 -24.46 -28.87
CA VAL A 9 20.82 -23.65 -27.66
C VAL A 9 19.55 -22.76 -27.59
N ALA A 10 19.09 -22.29 -28.75
CA ALA A 10 17.85 -21.50 -28.83
C ALA A 10 16.61 -22.32 -28.46
N THR A 11 16.52 -23.58 -28.94
CA THR A 11 15.41 -24.50 -28.61
C THR A 11 15.47 -24.93 -27.15
N ALA A 12 16.67 -25.23 -26.64
CA ALA A 12 16.88 -25.59 -25.22
C ALA A 12 16.50 -24.41 -24.29
N LEU A 13 16.85 -23.18 -24.65
CA LEU A 13 16.48 -21.98 -23.92
C LEU A 13 14.97 -21.70 -23.98
N SER A 14 14.32 -21.85 -25.13
CA SER A 14 12.87 -21.66 -25.27
C SER A 14 12.07 -22.67 -24.46
N ASN A 15 12.58 -23.89 -24.31
CA ASN A 15 11.96 -24.95 -23.52
C ASN A 15 12.19 -24.78 -22.01
N LYS A 16 13.26 -24.08 -21.60
CA LYS A 16 13.60 -23.85 -20.18
C LYS A 16 13.09 -22.54 -19.59
N ALA A 17 12.75 -21.60 -20.43
CA ALA A 17 12.20 -20.31 -20.03
C ALA A 17 10.93 -20.00 -20.84
N PRO A 18 9.79 -20.66 -20.54
CA PRO A 18 8.53 -20.34 -21.18
C PRO A 18 8.22 -18.84 -21.09
N ALA A 19 7.52 -18.30 -22.09
CA ALA A 19 7.05 -16.92 -22.06
C ALA A 19 6.31 -16.65 -20.74
N GLY A 20 6.70 -15.59 -20.03
CA GLY A 20 6.17 -15.26 -18.70
C GLY A 20 7.19 -15.32 -17.56
N TYR A 21 8.33 -15.96 -17.76
CA TYR A 21 9.38 -16.03 -16.72
C TYR A 21 10.35 -14.83 -16.74
N GLY A 22 10.07 -13.80 -17.55
CA GLY A 22 10.86 -12.57 -17.58
C GLY A 22 12.24 -12.68 -18.19
N LEU A 23 12.55 -13.77 -18.88
CA LEU A 23 13.82 -13.97 -19.61
C LEU A 23 13.70 -13.60 -21.10
N GLY A 24 12.54 -13.20 -21.56
CA GLY A 24 12.27 -12.72 -22.92
C GLY A 24 12.41 -11.20 -23.05
N ALA A 25 12.28 -10.71 -24.29
CA ALA A 25 12.33 -9.28 -24.59
C ALA A 25 11.16 -8.46 -23.99
N ALA A 26 10.06 -9.13 -23.62
CA ALA A 26 8.90 -8.51 -22.96
C ALA A 26 8.30 -9.45 -21.91
N ALA A 27 7.74 -8.86 -20.86
CA ALA A 27 6.98 -9.60 -19.86
C ALA A 27 5.68 -10.16 -20.45
N ALA A 28 5.23 -11.33 -19.99
CA ALA A 28 3.99 -11.95 -20.46
C ALA A 28 2.79 -11.08 -20.13
N PRO A 29 1.85 -10.85 -21.05
CA PRO A 29 0.65 -10.10 -20.75
C PRO A 29 -0.28 -10.90 -19.82
N VAL A 30 -0.91 -10.21 -18.87
CA VAL A 30 -1.93 -10.78 -18.00
C VAL A 30 -3.14 -9.85 -17.94
N THR A 31 -4.33 -10.41 -18.13
CA THR A 31 -5.60 -9.66 -18.12
C THR A 31 -6.34 -9.77 -16.78
N ASP A 32 -6.02 -10.79 -15.99
CA ASP A 32 -6.55 -11.00 -14.64
C ASP A 32 -5.40 -11.40 -13.70
N LEU A 33 -5.09 -10.54 -12.74
CA LEU A 33 -3.97 -10.76 -11.83
C LEU A 33 -4.16 -11.99 -10.92
N ASN A 34 -5.40 -12.45 -10.71
CA ASN A 34 -5.64 -13.69 -9.97
C ASN A 34 -5.17 -14.93 -10.72
N GLN A 35 -4.99 -14.86 -12.04
CA GLN A 35 -4.48 -15.94 -12.86
C GLN A 35 -2.96 -15.96 -13.00
N ALA A 36 -2.27 -14.89 -12.58
CA ALA A 36 -0.82 -14.84 -12.57
C ALA A 36 -0.27 -15.57 -11.34
N VAL A 37 -0.20 -16.89 -11.40
CA VAL A 37 0.15 -17.77 -10.27
C VAL A 37 1.53 -18.42 -10.40
N LEU A 38 2.16 -18.34 -11.58
CA LEU A 38 3.51 -18.85 -11.83
C LEU A 38 4.54 -17.74 -11.62
N SER A 39 5.69 -18.10 -11.05
CA SER A 39 6.78 -17.14 -10.82
C SER A 39 7.23 -16.49 -12.12
N GLY A 40 7.38 -15.17 -12.14
CA GLY A 40 7.83 -14.43 -13.31
C GLY A 40 7.38 -12.98 -13.34
N TRP A 41 7.78 -12.28 -14.40
CA TRP A 41 7.35 -10.92 -14.71
C TRP A 41 6.18 -10.92 -15.69
N TYR A 42 5.19 -10.08 -15.40
CA TYR A 42 4.00 -9.91 -16.23
C TYR A 42 3.79 -8.43 -16.55
N SER A 43 3.22 -8.17 -17.72
CA SER A 43 2.74 -6.85 -18.12
C SER A 43 1.22 -6.76 -17.96
N CYS A 44 0.75 -5.69 -17.34
CA CYS A 44 -0.65 -5.43 -17.07
C CYS A 44 -1.13 -4.25 -17.91
N ALA A 45 -2.19 -4.44 -18.70
CA ALA A 45 -2.78 -3.41 -19.55
C ALA A 45 -4.31 -3.46 -19.42
N GLY A 46 -4.86 -2.69 -18.48
CA GLY A 46 -6.29 -2.74 -18.16
C GLY A 46 -6.71 -4.00 -17.43
N SER A 47 -5.80 -4.59 -16.64
CA SER A 47 -6.01 -5.88 -16.01
C SER A 47 -6.96 -5.80 -14.83
N SER A 48 -7.79 -6.84 -14.67
CA SER A 48 -8.70 -7.01 -13.52
C SER A 48 -7.98 -7.56 -12.29
N ASN A 49 -8.62 -7.46 -11.12
CA ASN A 49 -8.12 -7.92 -9.83
C ASN A 49 -6.76 -7.30 -9.44
N GLY A 50 -6.43 -6.14 -10.03
CA GLY A 50 -5.27 -5.33 -9.68
C GLY A 50 -5.51 -4.45 -8.44
N PRO A 51 -4.50 -3.66 -8.04
CA PRO A 51 -4.65 -2.67 -6.95
C PRO A 51 -5.70 -1.60 -7.23
N SER A 52 -5.98 -1.34 -8.51
CA SER A 52 -7.05 -0.46 -8.98
C SER A 52 -7.85 -1.14 -10.09
N SER A 53 -9.04 -0.63 -10.38
CA SER A 53 -9.79 -1.03 -11.57
C SER A 53 -9.01 -0.71 -12.83
N ASN A 54 -8.97 -1.65 -13.79
CA ASN A 54 -8.19 -1.49 -15.04
C ASN A 54 -6.71 -1.16 -14.77
N PHE A 55 -6.03 -2.03 -14.02
CA PHE A 55 -4.65 -1.79 -13.63
C PHE A 55 -3.69 -1.82 -14.83
N TYR A 56 -2.85 -0.79 -14.94
CA TYR A 56 -1.76 -0.68 -15.92
C TYR A 56 -0.42 -0.66 -15.19
N GLY A 57 0.45 -1.65 -15.47
CA GLY A 57 1.72 -1.71 -14.76
C GLY A 57 2.51 -2.98 -15.00
N TRP A 58 3.38 -3.26 -14.07
CA TRP A 58 4.18 -4.47 -14.01
C TRP A 58 3.79 -5.28 -12.80
N LEU A 59 3.86 -6.60 -12.94
CA LEU A 59 3.61 -7.54 -11.87
C LEU A 59 4.78 -8.53 -11.78
N LEU A 60 5.35 -8.67 -10.59
CA LEU A 60 6.27 -9.76 -10.25
C LEU A 60 5.51 -10.78 -9.40
N VAL A 61 5.56 -12.02 -9.80
CA VAL A 61 5.00 -13.14 -9.06
C VAL A 61 6.11 -14.02 -8.50
N SER A 62 6.03 -14.32 -7.21
CA SER A 62 6.85 -15.32 -6.53
C SER A 62 5.95 -16.42 -5.99
N SER A 63 6.07 -17.62 -6.53
CA SER A 63 5.29 -18.78 -6.11
C SER A 63 6.20 -19.84 -5.51
N ARG A 64 5.85 -20.35 -4.33
CA ARG A 64 6.63 -21.39 -3.66
C ARG A 64 6.33 -22.78 -4.20
N THR A 65 5.08 -23.10 -4.51
CA THR A 65 4.64 -24.46 -4.87
C THR A 65 3.73 -24.50 -6.11
N GLY A 66 3.78 -23.49 -6.97
CA GLY A 66 2.88 -23.36 -8.11
C GLY A 66 1.48 -22.87 -7.73
N ALA A 67 0.48 -23.14 -8.58
CA ALA A 67 -0.84 -22.51 -8.52
C ALA A 67 -1.66 -22.76 -7.23
N GLY A 68 -1.36 -23.82 -6.47
CA GLY A 68 -2.09 -24.17 -5.23
C GLY A 68 -1.36 -23.83 -3.94
N GLY A 69 -0.22 -23.12 -4.00
CA GLY A 69 0.59 -22.86 -2.82
C GLY A 69 0.57 -21.42 -2.34
N MET A 70 1.65 -21.05 -1.67
CA MET A 70 1.87 -19.67 -1.24
C MET A 70 2.38 -18.83 -2.41
N ILE A 71 1.68 -17.77 -2.73
CA ILE A 71 1.99 -16.84 -3.82
C ILE A 71 2.13 -15.44 -3.23
N ARG A 72 3.16 -14.73 -3.66
CA ARG A 72 3.30 -13.30 -3.46
C ARG A 72 3.24 -12.59 -4.81
N GLN A 73 2.51 -11.51 -4.87
CA GLN A 73 2.47 -10.61 -6.00
C GLN A 73 2.94 -9.22 -5.57
N ASP A 74 3.90 -8.67 -6.30
CA ASP A 74 4.34 -7.28 -6.20
C ASP A 74 3.94 -6.57 -7.51
N ALA A 75 3.21 -5.46 -7.40
CA ALA A 75 2.69 -4.72 -8.54
C ALA A 75 3.15 -3.26 -8.49
N TRP A 76 3.57 -2.73 -9.64
CA TRP A 76 3.98 -1.34 -9.80
C TRP A 76 3.11 -0.66 -10.85
N ASN A 77 2.55 0.49 -10.50
CA ASN A 77 1.78 1.31 -11.44
C ASN A 77 2.71 1.90 -12.51
N ALA A 78 2.32 1.79 -13.78
CA ALA A 78 3.05 2.37 -14.91
C ALA A 78 2.54 3.77 -15.28
N LEU A 79 1.35 4.16 -14.81
CA LEU A 79 0.70 5.43 -15.11
C LEU A 79 0.70 6.33 -13.87
N GLY A 80 1.25 7.53 -14.00
CA GLY A 80 1.30 8.49 -12.90
C GLY A 80 2.48 8.27 -11.95
N GLN A 81 2.22 8.29 -10.64
CA GLN A 81 3.26 8.03 -9.64
C GLN A 81 3.55 6.51 -9.55
N PRO A 82 4.81 6.13 -9.33
CA PRO A 82 5.22 4.73 -9.27
C PRO A 82 4.81 4.07 -7.94
N ASP A 83 3.50 3.94 -7.71
CA ASP A 83 2.99 3.25 -6.54
C ASP A 83 3.39 1.78 -6.57
N HIS A 84 3.79 1.25 -5.42
CA HIS A 84 4.15 -0.14 -5.22
C HIS A 84 3.15 -0.79 -4.27
N PHE A 85 2.60 -1.92 -4.72
CA PHE A 85 1.61 -2.71 -4.00
C PHE A 85 2.09 -4.14 -3.81
N VAL A 86 1.63 -4.79 -2.76
CA VAL A 86 1.86 -6.19 -2.51
C VAL A 86 0.57 -6.89 -2.05
N ARG A 87 0.43 -8.15 -2.40
CA ARG A 87 -0.56 -9.06 -1.82
C ARG A 87 -0.05 -10.49 -1.80
N TYR A 88 -0.77 -11.33 -1.09
CA TYR A 88 -0.45 -12.74 -0.94
C TYR A 88 -1.66 -13.60 -1.27
N ALA A 89 -1.40 -14.85 -1.67
CA ALA A 89 -2.41 -15.90 -1.65
C ALA A 89 -1.89 -17.12 -0.89
N VAL A 90 -2.80 -17.79 -0.18
CA VAL A 90 -2.57 -19.09 0.43
C VAL A 90 -3.73 -19.97 0.01
N ASP A 91 -3.44 -21.12 -0.57
CA ASP A 91 -4.43 -22.07 -1.07
C ASP A 91 -5.51 -21.45 -1.97
N GLY A 92 -5.07 -20.50 -2.83
CA GLY A 92 -5.94 -19.83 -3.79
C GLY A 92 -6.76 -18.65 -3.23
N VAL A 93 -6.66 -18.36 -1.93
CA VAL A 93 -7.35 -17.22 -1.29
C VAL A 93 -6.43 -16.01 -1.26
N TRP A 94 -6.81 -14.94 -1.96
CA TRP A 94 -6.04 -13.71 -2.05
C TRP A 94 -6.34 -12.75 -0.88
N THR A 95 -5.27 -12.19 -0.29
CA THR A 95 -5.40 -11.03 0.59
C THR A 95 -5.74 -9.77 -0.22
N PRO A 96 -6.30 -8.73 0.41
CA PRO A 96 -6.37 -7.41 -0.20
C PRO A 96 -4.97 -6.88 -0.58
N TRP A 97 -4.93 -5.97 -1.58
CA TRP A 97 -3.72 -5.24 -1.92
C TRP A 97 -3.33 -4.25 -0.81
N GLU A 98 -2.05 -4.19 -0.51
CA GLU A 98 -1.45 -3.29 0.48
C GLU A 98 -0.44 -2.37 -0.19
N TYR A 99 -0.43 -1.10 0.20
CA TYR A 99 0.57 -0.16 -0.27
C TYR A 99 1.91 -0.38 0.44
N VAL A 100 2.98 -0.47 -0.31
CA VAL A 100 4.36 -0.41 0.21
C VAL A 100 4.75 1.05 0.44
N ASN A 101 4.39 1.94 -0.48
CA ASN A 101 4.66 3.38 -0.43
C ASN A 101 3.38 4.19 -0.71
N PRO A 102 2.47 4.34 0.26
CA PRO A 102 1.23 5.09 0.05
C PRO A 102 1.53 6.56 -0.29
N PRO A 103 0.83 7.15 -1.29
CA PRO A 103 1.07 8.53 -1.72
C PRO A 103 0.59 9.58 -0.70
N MET A 104 -0.04 9.17 0.39
CA MET A 104 -0.48 10.00 1.51
C MET A 104 -1.32 11.23 1.11
N GLN A 105 -2.24 11.04 0.17
CA GLN A 105 -3.20 12.09 -0.21
C GLN A 105 -4.11 12.43 0.98
N LEU A 106 -4.38 13.72 1.13
CA LEU A 106 -5.19 14.23 2.23
C LEU A 106 -6.61 13.65 2.21
N GLY A 107 -7.06 13.12 3.34
CA GLY A 107 -8.39 12.51 3.51
C GLY A 107 -8.51 11.08 2.96
N VAL A 108 -7.52 10.57 2.24
CA VAL A 108 -7.55 9.20 1.68
C VAL A 108 -6.95 8.20 2.67
N GLU A 109 -7.64 7.08 2.87
CA GLU A 109 -7.17 5.97 3.69
C GLU A 109 -6.39 4.96 2.86
N TYR A 110 -5.26 4.48 3.37
CA TYR A 110 -4.42 3.49 2.73
C TYR A 110 -4.19 2.30 3.66
N ARG A 111 -4.46 1.08 3.20
CA ARG A 111 -3.99 -0.14 3.83
C ARG A 111 -2.51 -0.29 3.50
N THR A 112 -1.66 -0.40 4.51
CA THR A 112 -0.19 -0.50 4.35
C THR A 112 0.29 -1.92 4.58
N VAL A 113 1.56 -2.18 4.25
CA VAL A 113 2.23 -3.46 4.56
C VAL A 113 2.61 -3.59 6.04
N GLU A 114 2.43 -2.53 6.82
CA GLU A 114 2.72 -2.54 8.26
C GLU A 114 1.69 -3.38 9.00
N GLN A 115 2.13 -4.01 10.08
CA GLN A 115 1.26 -4.78 10.97
C GLN A 115 1.49 -4.35 12.43
N TYR A 116 0.43 -4.35 13.21
CA TYR A 116 0.46 -4.15 14.66
C TYR A 116 -0.41 -5.20 15.33
N ASN A 117 0.20 -6.02 16.20
CA ASN A 117 -0.46 -7.16 16.87
C ASN A 117 -1.20 -8.08 15.86
N SER A 118 -0.52 -8.43 14.78
CA SER A 118 -1.05 -9.26 13.68
C SER A 118 -2.26 -8.67 12.93
N LYS A 119 -2.57 -7.39 13.16
CA LYS A 119 -3.59 -6.65 12.42
C LYS A 119 -2.95 -5.72 11.40
N PRO A 120 -3.56 -5.52 10.22
CA PRO A 120 -3.09 -4.54 9.25
C PRO A 120 -3.10 -3.13 9.84
N VAL A 121 -2.09 -2.36 9.48
CA VAL A 121 -2.04 -0.92 9.81
C VAL A 121 -2.52 -0.11 8.62
N TYR A 122 -3.41 0.81 8.89
CA TYR A 122 -3.89 1.82 7.93
C TYR A 122 -3.21 3.16 8.18
N ALA A 123 -3.03 3.94 7.13
CA ALA A 123 -2.51 5.29 7.20
C ALA A 123 -3.50 6.28 6.57
N LYS A 124 -3.70 7.43 7.21
CA LYS A 124 -4.55 8.51 6.68
C LYS A 124 -3.96 9.87 7.04
N ALA A 125 -3.79 10.72 6.01
CA ALA A 125 -3.42 12.12 6.21
C ALA A 125 -4.69 12.95 6.44
N ILE A 126 -4.69 13.78 7.49
CA ILE A 126 -5.85 14.53 7.96
C ILE A 126 -5.51 16.01 8.07
N SER A 127 -6.36 16.87 7.51
CA SER A 127 -6.32 18.29 7.79
C SER A 127 -7.10 18.56 9.08
N PHE A 128 -6.41 19.01 10.10
CA PHE A 128 -7.05 19.52 11.32
C PHE A 128 -7.58 20.94 11.12
N GLY A 129 -7.06 21.64 10.10
CA GLY A 129 -7.32 23.07 9.87
C GLY A 129 -6.49 23.96 10.78
N GLN A 130 -7.01 25.12 11.14
CA GLN A 130 -6.35 26.06 12.04
C GLN A 130 -6.25 25.47 13.47
N ALA A 131 -5.08 25.68 14.09
CA ALA A 131 -4.83 25.33 15.49
C ALA A 131 -5.73 26.13 16.46
N PRO A 132 -5.89 25.69 17.72
CA PRO A 132 -6.65 26.44 18.72
C PRO A 132 -6.03 27.77 19.12
N ASN A 133 -6.84 28.64 19.72
CA ASN A 133 -6.43 29.90 20.36
C ASN A 133 -6.53 29.76 21.88
N ALA A 134 -5.44 29.42 22.56
CA ALA A 134 -5.36 29.28 24.01
C ALA A 134 -6.51 28.45 24.61
N THR A 135 -6.93 27.38 23.93
CA THR A 135 -8.05 26.51 24.30
C THR A 135 -7.86 25.14 23.69
N TYR A 136 -8.93 24.36 23.57
CA TYR A 136 -8.93 23.12 22.79
C TYR A 136 -9.86 23.21 21.58
N LYS A 137 -9.58 22.35 20.60
CA LYS A 137 -10.44 22.15 19.43
C LYS A 137 -10.49 20.67 19.07
N ASP A 138 -11.68 20.20 18.74
CA ASP A 138 -11.93 18.85 18.25
C ASP A 138 -12.19 18.85 16.77
N VAL A 139 -11.57 17.91 16.05
CA VAL A 139 -11.80 17.69 14.62
C VAL A 139 -11.98 16.20 14.37
N SER A 140 -13.04 15.83 13.67
CA SER A 140 -13.26 14.43 13.28
C SER A 140 -12.20 13.98 12.30
N HIS A 141 -11.61 12.81 12.55
CA HIS A 141 -10.67 12.18 11.61
C HIS A 141 -11.38 11.39 10.49
N GLY A 142 -12.69 11.16 10.62
CA GLY A 142 -13.49 10.46 9.61
C GLY A 142 -12.97 9.04 9.29
N ILE A 143 -12.46 8.32 10.30
CA ILE A 143 -12.03 6.93 10.16
C ILE A 143 -13.15 6.03 10.69
N GLU A 144 -13.66 5.18 9.81
CA GLU A 144 -14.65 4.18 10.17
C GLU A 144 -13.97 2.96 10.80
N ASN A 145 -14.63 2.37 11.82
CA ASN A 145 -14.14 1.19 12.51
C ASN A 145 -12.75 1.34 13.16
N PHE A 146 -12.40 2.55 13.59
CA PHE A 146 -11.15 2.81 14.31
C PHE A 146 -11.06 1.91 15.55
N SER A 147 -9.95 1.19 15.69
CA SER A 147 -9.70 0.30 16.84
C SER A 147 -8.64 0.89 17.75
N GLN A 148 -7.43 1.04 17.26
CA GLN A 148 -6.29 1.50 18.03
C GLN A 148 -5.37 2.38 17.23
N LEU A 149 -4.93 3.49 17.81
CA LEU A 149 -3.84 4.31 17.29
C LEU A 149 -2.52 3.56 17.49
N VAL A 150 -1.75 3.43 16.42
CA VAL A 150 -0.39 2.86 16.46
C VAL A 150 0.64 3.97 16.58
N SER A 151 0.52 5.00 15.77
CA SER A 151 1.36 6.19 15.82
C SER A 151 0.71 7.36 15.11
N TYR A 152 1.24 8.55 15.34
CA TYR A 152 0.92 9.73 14.53
C TYR A 152 2.16 10.57 14.28
N THR A 153 2.10 11.39 13.25
CA THR A 153 3.06 12.48 12.99
C THR A 153 2.25 13.72 12.67
N GLY A 154 2.57 14.85 13.31
CA GLY A 154 1.88 16.10 13.10
C GLY A 154 2.84 17.23 12.70
N MET A 155 2.36 18.11 11.81
CA MET A 155 3.06 19.33 11.39
C MET A 155 2.16 20.54 11.62
N MET A 156 2.72 21.63 12.13
CA MET A 156 2.05 22.91 12.32
C MET A 156 2.82 24.03 11.64
N GLY A 157 2.11 24.91 10.94
CA GLY A 157 2.75 26.02 10.21
C GLY A 157 3.63 25.59 9.04
N GLY A 158 3.49 24.34 8.56
CA GLY A 158 4.19 23.83 7.38
C GLY A 158 5.64 23.36 7.58
N ALA A 159 6.27 23.68 8.71
CA ALA A 159 7.69 23.35 8.93
C ALA A 159 8.03 22.88 10.35
N ASN A 160 7.13 23.05 11.31
CA ASN A 160 7.40 22.70 12.71
C ASN A 160 6.69 21.40 13.09
N LEU A 161 7.37 20.55 13.85
CA LEU A 161 6.70 19.43 14.51
C LEU A 161 5.65 19.98 15.47
N ILE A 162 4.47 19.36 15.49
CA ILE A 162 3.35 19.84 16.29
C ILE A 162 3.67 19.87 17.78
N GLU A 163 4.44 18.90 18.27
CA GLU A 163 4.86 18.79 19.67
C GLU A 163 5.83 19.92 20.09
N ALA A 164 6.54 20.52 19.15
CA ALA A 164 7.49 21.62 19.41
C ALA A 164 6.87 23.01 19.24
N SER A 165 5.59 23.11 18.91
CA SER A 165 4.97 24.33 18.38
C SER A 165 3.98 25.01 19.35
N GLY A 166 4.14 24.82 20.66
CA GLY A 166 3.23 25.42 21.67
C GLY A 166 1.91 24.64 21.85
N VAL A 167 1.89 23.38 21.44
CA VAL A 167 0.81 22.45 21.73
C VAL A 167 1.08 21.78 23.07
N ASP A 168 0.10 21.83 23.98
CA ASP A 168 0.22 21.20 25.30
C ASP A 168 -0.19 19.72 25.30
N ASN A 169 -1.21 19.40 24.51
CA ASN A 169 -1.75 18.04 24.48
C ASN A 169 -2.41 17.72 23.15
N ILE A 170 -2.19 16.50 22.69
CA ILE A 170 -2.88 15.89 21.55
C ILE A 170 -3.53 14.60 22.02
N GLN A 171 -4.83 14.50 21.85
CA GLN A 171 -5.61 13.30 22.13
C GLN A 171 -6.28 12.81 20.86
N ILE A 172 -6.14 11.53 20.56
CA ILE A 172 -6.78 10.87 19.42
C ILE A 172 -7.60 9.73 19.98
N ASN A 173 -8.92 9.84 19.84
CA ASN A 173 -9.88 8.84 20.29
C ASN A 173 -10.56 8.15 19.08
N ALA A 174 -11.63 7.42 19.31
CA ALA A 174 -12.31 6.63 18.28
C ALA A 174 -12.90 7.47 17.12
N SER A 175 -13.12 8.78 17.31
CA SER A 175 -13.81 9.63 16.31
C SER A 175 -13.12 10.96 16.03
N ASN A 176 -12.35 11.49 17.00
CA ASN A 176 -11.82 12.85 16.95
C ASN A 176 -10.33 12.93 17.28
N ILE A 177 -9.71 13.96 16.75
CA ILE A 177 -8.43 14.51 17.19
C ILE A 177 -8.75 15.76 18.03
N ARG A 178 -8.25 15.80 19.26
CA ARG A 178 -8.28 17.00 20.11
C ARG A 178 -6.87 17.57 20.21
N ILE A 179 -6.74 18.86 19.95
CA ILE A 179 -5.51 19.62 20.20
C ILE A 179 -5.85 20.69 21.24
N THR A 180 -4.98 20.78 22.28
CA THR A 180 -5.06 21.78 23.34
C THR A 180 -3.82 22.66 23.33
N THR A 181 -3.98 23.96 23.50
CA THR A 181 -2.88 24.95 23.55
C THR A 181 -3.14 25.93 24.69
N ASN A 182 -2.09 26.43 25.33
CA ASN A 182 -2.15 27.49 26.35
C ASN A 182 -1.88 28.88 25.77
N THR A 183 -1.46 28.95 24.51
CA THR A 183 -1.19 30.19 23.81
C THR A 183 -1.96 30.24 22.50
N ASP A 184 -2.14 31.44 21.96
CA ASP A 184 -2.74 31.60 20.64
C ASP A 184 -1.77 31.15 19.55
N VAL A 185 -2.09 30.04 18.91
CA VAL A 185 -1.37 29.52 17.73
C VAL A 185 -2.32 29.36 16.53
N SER A 186 -3.49 29.99 16.58
CA SER A 186 -4.57 29.85 15.59
C SER A 186 -4.21 30.37 14.18
N ALA A 187 -3.15 31.12 14.03
CA ALA A 187 -2.62 31.50 12.72
C ALA A 187 -2.02 30.32 11.93
N ASN A 188 -1.75 29.21 12.60
CA ASN A 188 -1.09 28.06 11.98
C ASN A 188 -2.11 26.98 11.60
N TYR A 189 -1.91 26.36 10.42
CA TYR A 189 -2.61 25.18 9.99
C TYR A 189 -1.91 23.91 10.48
N VAL A 190 -2.71 22.90 10.84
CA VAL A 190 -2.22 21.61 11.35
C VAL A 190 -2.63 20.48 10.42
N TYR A 191 -1.67 19.61 10.16
CA TYR A 191 -1.84 18.37 9.41
C TYR A 191 -1.28 17.21 10.23
N LEU A 192 -2.01 16.09 10.25
CA LEU A 192 -1.57 14.87 10.92
C LEU A 192 -1.64 13.69 9.96
N VAL A 193 -0.68 12.79 10.11
CA VAL A 193 -0.76 11.44 9.54
C VAL A 193 -0.99 10.49 10.68
N LEU A 194 -2.13 9.80 10.67
CA LEU A 194 -2.45 8.76 11.65
C LEU A 194 -2.14 7.39 11.07
N ARG A 195 -1.53 6.52 11.90
CA ARG A 195 -1.41 5.08 11.66
C ARG A 195 -2.22 4.35 12.71
N TYR A 196 -3.08 3.43 12.31
CA TYR A 196 -4.07 2.82 13.18
C TYR A 196 -4.51 1.44 12.67
N THR A 197 -5.12 0.65 13.56
CA THR A 197 -5.82 -0.60 13.20
C THR A 197 -7.32 -0.39 13.18
N LYS A 198 -8.03 -1.33 12.55
CA LYS A 198 -9.51 -1.34 12.48
C LYS A 198 -10.10 -2.51 13.26
N THR A 199 -11.38 -2.40 13.64
CA THR A 199 -12.11 -3.49 14.32
C THR A 199 -12.58 -4.57 13.36
N THR A 200 -12.54 -4.31 12.06
CA THR A 200 -13.03 -5.21 11.00
C THR A 200 -11.98 -6.16 10.44
N ASP A 201 -10.73 -6.10 10.91
CA ASP A 201 -9.61 -6.96 10.46
C ASP A 201 -9.18 -7.97 11.50
#